data_deb29a0f757e739fa7010ec3719b27f7
#
_entry.id   deb29a0f757e739fa7010ec3719b27f7
#
_cell.length_a   1.000
_cell.length_b   1.000
_cell.length_c   1.000
_cell.angle_alpha   90.00
_cell.angle_beta   90.00
_cell.angle_gamma   90.00
#
_symmetry.space_group_name_H-M   'P 1'
#
loop_
_entity.id
_entity.type
_entity.pdbx_description
1 polymer ?
#
loop_
_entity_poly.entity_id
_entity_poly.type
_entity_poly.pdbx_seq_one_letter_code
_entity_poly.pdbx_strand_id
1 'polypeptide(L)'
;MEIASKYNPAEVEGKWYQYWLDNGFFKSKPDGREPYTIVIPPPNVTGVLHMGHMLNNTIQDILVRRARMMGKNACWVPGTDHASIATEAKVVNRLAGQGIKKTDLTRDEFLRHAWEWKEEHGGIILKQLRKLGASCDWDRTAFTMDEKRSESVIKVFVDLYKKGLIYRGVRMVNWDPKALTALSDEEVIYKEEHSKLYYLRYKIVGEEGYAIVATTRPETIMGDTAMCINPNDPKNEWLKGKKVIVPLVNRVIPVIQDDYVDVEFGTGCLKVTPAHDVNDYMLGEKYNLPAIDIFNDNGTLSEAAGLYVGMDRFDVREQIEKDLQGAGLLEKVEAYTNKVGFSERTNVAIEPKLSMQWFLKMQHFADMALPPVMNDDLKFYPAKYKNTYKNWLENIKDWCISRQLWWGHRIPAYFLPEGGYVVAATPEEALKLAQEKTGNPALKIEDLRQDEDCLDTWFSSWLWPISLFDGILNPGNEEINYYYPTSDLVTGPDIIFFWVARMIMAGYEYEGKMPFKNVYFTGIVRDKLGRKMSK
;
A
#
# COMPACT_ATOMS: atom_id res chain seq x y z
N MET A 1 14.11 53.79 -19.01
CA MET A 1 13.13 52.68 -18.98
C MET A 1 12.20 52.95 -17.80
N GLU A 2 10.93 53.30 -18.02
CA GLU A 2 9.98 53.47 -16.93
C GLU A 2 9.65 52.08 -16.35
N ILE A 3 9.86 51.91 -15.07
CA ILE A 3 9.48 50.73 -14.35
C ILE A 3 7.98 50.81 -14.06
N ALA A 4 7.19 49.84 -14.48
CA ALA A 4 5.77 49.77 -14.19
C ALA A 4 5.51 49.83 -12.67
N SER A 5 4.48 50.61 -12.26
CA SER A 5 4.13 50.76 -10.84
C SER A 5 3.60 49.48 -10.17
N LYS A 6 3.22 48.48 -10.96
CA LYS A 6 2.72 47.19 -10.48
C LYS A 6 3.38 46.08 -11.29
N TYR A 7 3.72 44.97 -10.58
CA TYR A 7 4.18 43.74 -11.22
C TYR A 7 3.03 43.06 -11.93
N ASN A 8 3.23 42.75 -13.22
CA ASN A 8 2.29 41.95 -14.02
C ASN A 8 2.94 40.60 -14.37
N PRO A 9 2.56 39.51 -13.70
CA PRO A 9 3.16 38.19 -13.96
C PRO A 9 3.01 37.73 -15.40
N ALA A 10 1.89 38.04 -16.05
CA ALA A 10 1.61 37.62 -17.43
C ALA A 10 2.63 38.17 -18.45
N GLU A 11 3.21 39.33 -18.20
CA GLU A 11 4.18 39.97 -19.10
C GLU A 11 5.61 39.52 -18.89
N VAL A 12 5.94 38.95 -17.70
CA VAL A 12 7.34 38.73 -17.32
C VAL A 12 7.68 37.24 -17.10
N GLU A 13 6.77 36.47 -16.52
CA GLU A 13 7.09 35.08 -16.11
C GLU A 13 7.45 34.18 -17.30
N GLY A 14 6.64 34.17 -18.36
CA GLY A 14 6.88 33.37 -19.56
C GLY A 14 8.21 33.71 -20.23
N LYS A 15 8.49 35.01 -20.38
CA LYS A 15 9.72 35.52 -21.00
C LYS A 15 10.98 35.08 -20.24
N TRP A 16 11.01 35.29 -18.92
CA TRP A 16 12.20 34.97 -18.12
C TRP A 16 12.38 33.49 -17.92
N TYR A 17 11.30 32.74 -17.76
CA TYR A 17 11.41 31.29 -17.65
C TYR A 17 11.97 30.66 -18.92
N GLN A 18 11.49 31.09 -20.11
CA GLN A 18 12.03 30.63 -21.37
C GLN A 18 13.51 31.00 -21.54
N TYR A 19 13.88 32.24 -21.16
CA TYR A 19 15.28 32.68 -21.18
C TYR A 19 16.19 31.77 -20.33
N TRP A 20 15.74 31.38 -19.14
CA TRP A 20 16.50 30.46 -18.28
C TRP A 20 16.65 29.09 -18.89
N LEU A 21 15.62 28.57 -19.55
CA LEU A 21 15.66 27.28 -20.25
C LEU A 21 16.62 27.31 -21.44
N ASP A 22 16.52 28.34 -22.28
CA ASP A 22 17.34 28.51 -23.48
C ASP A 22 18.85 28.62 -23.16
N ASN A 23 19.17 29.21 -22.00
CA ASN A 23 20.54 29.32 -21.50
C ASN A 23 20.98 28.11 -20.65
N GLY A 24 20.15 27.12 -20.43
CA GLY A 24 20.49 25.91 -19.70
C GLY A 24 20.84 26.10 -18.22
N PHE A 25 20.32 27.17 -17.58
CA PHE A 25 20.70 27.53 -16.20
C PHE A 25 20.29 26.49 -15.15
N PHE A 26 19.39 25.58 -15.48
CA PHE A 26 18.93 24.55 -14.57
C PHE A 26 19.62 23.20 -14.77
N LYS A 27 20.41 23.05 -15.84
CA LYS A 27 21.11 21.82 -16.16
C LYS A 27 22.26 21.55 -15.22
N SER A 28 22.45 20.26 -14.89
CA SER A 28 23.56 19.78 -14.06
C SER A 28 24.24 18.59 -14.70
N LYS A 29 25.58 18.61 -14.63
CA LYS A 29 26.45 17.47 -14.95
C LYS A 29 27.51 17.37 -13.87
N PRO A 30 28.02 16.16 -13.56
CA PRO A 30 29.15 16.03 -12.64
C PRO A 30 30.32 16.95 -13.05
N ASP A 31 30.83 17.71 -12.09
CA ASP A 31 31.99 18.60 -12.26
C ASP A 31 32.75 18.73 -10.91
N GLY A 32 33.71 19.65 -10.84
CA GLY A 32 34.54 19.86 -9.64
C GLY A 32 33.85 20.62 -8.50
N ARG A 33 32.61 21.08 -8.66
CA ARG A 33 31.87 21.78 -7.61
C ARG A 33 31.23 20.81 -6.63
N GLU A 34 30.94 21.27 -5.41
CA GLU A 34 30.15 20.51 -4.45
C GLU A 34 28.71 20.30 -4.99
N PRO A 35 28.22 19.06 -5.09
CA PRO A 35 26.86 18.81 -5.53
C PRO A 35 25.84 19.24 -4.47
N TYR A 36 24.71 19.74 -4.94
CA TYR A 36 23.51 19.93 -4.15
C TYR A 36 22.34 19.31 -4.90
N THR A 37 21.85 18.20 -4.41
CA THR A 37 20.88 17.38 -5.14
C THR A 37 19.57 17.29 -4.38
N ILE A 38 18.47 17.54 -5.08
CA ILE A 38 17.11 17.21 -4.62
C ILE A 38 16.43 16.35 -5.68
N VAL A 39 15.76 15.30 -5.24
CA VAL A 39 14.82 14.53 -6.06
C VAL A 39 13.40 14.93 -5.68
N ILE A 40 12.59 15.26 -6.67
CA ILE A 40 11.20 15.67 -6.41
C ILE A 40 10.41 14.49 -5.80
N PRO A 41 9.52 14.71 -4.82
CA PRO A 41 8.45 13.75 -4.56
C PRO A 41 7.58 13.65 -5.82
N PRO A 42 7.65 12.55 -6.59
CA PRO A 42 7.03 12.49 -7.91
C PRO A 42 5.50 12.54 -7.78
N PRO A 43 4.82 13.58 -8.32
CA PRO A 43 3.37 13.64 -8.19
C PRO A 43 2.69 12.51 -8.97
N ASN A 44 1.67 11.91 -8.36
CA ASN A 44 0.82 10.90 -8.97
C ASN A 44 0.14 11.43 -10.23
N VAL A 45 0.09 10.65 -11.31
CA VAL A 45 -0.59 11.03 -12.58
C VAL A 45 -2.12 10.90 -12.50
N THR A 46 -2.70 11.21 -11.34
CA THR A 46 -4.14 11.09 -11.05
C THR A 46 -4.95 12.35 -11.30
N GLY A 47 -4.31 13.46 -11.60
CA GLY A 47 -4.97 14.75 -11.84
C GLY A 47 -4.02 15.94 -11.78
N VAL A 48 -4.58 17.14 -11.66
CA VAL A 48 -3.83 18.39 -11.60
C VAL A 48 -3.19 18.63 -10.23
N LEU A 49 -2.14 19.45 -10.18
CA LEU A 49 -1.52 19.86 -8.92
C LEU A 49 -2.44 20.79 -8.11
N HIS A 50 -2.29 20.77 -6.80
CA HIS A 50 -2.99 21.66 -5.86
C HIS A 50 -2.00 22.42 -4.95
N MET A 51 -2.52 23.26 -4.05
CA MET A 51 -1.70 24.14 -3.19
C MET A 51 -0.68 23.40 -2.32
N GLY A 52 -0.95 22.14 -1.93
CA GLY A 52 0.04 21.33 -1.21
C GLY A 52 1.29 21.03 -2.04
N HIS A 53 1.12 20.75 -3.33
CA HIS A 53 2.24 20.57 -4.26
C HIS A 53 2.99 21.90 -4.48
N MET A 54 2.25 23.01 -4.58
CA MET A 54 2.85 24.34 -4.71
C MET A 54 3.75 24.65 -3.52
N LEU A 55 3.27 24.47 -2.28
CA LEU A 55 4.06 24.68 -1.06
C LEU A 55 5.33 23.82 -1.07
N ASN A 56 5.18 22.53 -1.31
CA ASN A 56 6.30 21.57 -1.30
C ASN A 56 7.35 21.93 -2.36
N ASN A 57 6.95 22.18 -3.60
CA ASN A 57 7.88 22.48 -4.69
C ASN A 57 8.51 23.89 -4.55
N THR A 58 7.81 24.85 -3.97
CA THR A 58 8.38 26.16 -3.69
C THR A 58 9.53 26.09 -2.70
N ILE A 59 9.40 25.27 -1.64
CA ILE A 59 10.48 25.08 -0.67
C ILE A 59 11.69 24.42 -1.34
N GLN A 60 11.48 23.40 -2.17
CA GLN A 60 12.56 22.77 -2.93
C GLN A 60 13.27 23.77 -3.84
N ASP A 61 12.52 24.58 -4.57
CA ASP A 61 13.07 25.59 -5.49
C ASP A 61 13.89 26.66 -4.77
N ILE A 62 13.45 27.10 -3.60
CA ILE A 62 14.21 28.04 -2.75
C ILE A 62 15.58 27.43 -2.37
N LEU A 63 15.59 26.19 -1.92
CA LEU A 63 16.82 25.51 -1.51
C LEU A 63 17.77 25.31 -2.70
N VAL A 64 17.25 24.89 -3.84
CA VAL A 64 18.03 24.69 -5.07
C VAL A 64 18.61 26.00 -5.60
N ARG A 65 17.81 27.08 -5.65
CA ARG A 65 18.27 28.40 -6.08
C ARG A 65 19.34 28.97 -5.12
N ARG A 66 19.14 28.80 -3.81
CA ARG A 66 20.13 29.17 -2.81
C ARG A 66 21.46 28.44 -3.04
N ALA A 67 21.41 27.13 -3.30
CA ALA A 67 22.61 26.34 -3.57
C ALA A 67 23.37 26.85 -4.81
N ARG A 68 22.66 27.20 -5.89
CA ARG A 68 23.27 27.83 -7.08
C ARG A 68 23.93 29.16 -6.75
N MET A 69 23.29 30.01 -5.95
CA MET A 69 23.86 31.29 -5.51
C MET A 69 25.11 31.10 -4.65
N MET A 70 25.22 29.97 -3.96
CA MET A 70 26.43 29.60 -3.18
C MET A 70 27.52 28.94 -4.03
N GLY A 71 27.37 28.89 -5.35
CA GLY A 71 28.35 28.31 -6.27
C GLY A 71 28.34 26.78 -6.35
N LYS A 72 27.36 26.10 -5.74
CA LYS A 72 27.25 24.63 -5.82
C LYS A 72 26.69 24.18 -7.17
N ASN A 73 26.98 22.94 -7.53
CA ASN A 73 26.36 22.28 -8.68
C ASN A 73 25.00 21.72 -8.25
N ALA A 74 23.95 22.51 -8.47
CA ALA A 74 22.61 22.15 -8.03
C ALA A 74 21.87 21.32 -9.08
N CYS A 75 21.43 20.14 -8.69
CA CYS A 75 20.64 19.22 -9.49
C CYS A 75 19.28 18.97 -8.85
N TRP A 76 18.22 19.42 -9.46
CA TRP A 76 16.84 19.13 -9.04
C TRP A 76 16.15 18.30 -10.10
N VAL A 77 15.94 17.01 -9.78
CA VAL A 77 15.40 16.03 -10.73
C VAL A 77 13.88 16.00 -10.65
N PRO A 78 13.16 16.36 -11.74
CA PRO A 78 11.71 16.26 -11.81
C PRO A 78 11.24 14.87 -12.21
N GLY A 79 9.97 14.56 -11.91
CA GLY A 79 9.35 13.32 -12.36
C GLY A 79 7.90 13.19 -11.93
N THR A 80 7.28 12.06 -12.32
CA THR A 80 5.91 11.70 -11.99
C THR A 80 5.82 10.23 -11.57
N ASP A 81 4.80 9.92 -10.75
CA ASP A 81 4.56 8.56 -10.26
C ASP A 81 3.33 7.95 -10.95
N HIS A 82 3.42 6.67 -11.30
CA HIS A 82 2.33 5.92 -11.93
C HIS A 82 1.16 5.64 -11.00
N ALA A 83 1.40 5.59 -9.67
CA ALA A 83 0.38 5.48 -8.62
C ALA A 83 -0.65 4.37 -8.88
N SER A 84 -0.20 3.12 -8.95
CA SER A 84 -0.94 1.90 -9.35
C SER A 84 -2.46 1.93 -9.12
N ILE A 85 -2.92 1.75 -7.88
CA ILE A 85 -4.34 1.67 -7.53
C ILE A 85 -5.10 2.95 -7.91
N ALA A 86 -4.52 4.11 -7.57
CA ALA A 86 -5.20 5.39 -7.74
C ALA A 86 -5.39 5.74 -9.22
N THR A 87 -4.40 5.48 -10.06
CA THR A 87 -4.49 5.71 -11.51
C THR A 87 -5.39 4.70 -12.18
N GLU A 88 -5.27 3.41 -11.83
CA GLU A 88 -6.17 2.38 -12.37
C GLU A 88 -7.64 2.71 -12.08
N ALA A 89 -7.97 3.12 -10.85
CA ALA A 89 -9.33 3.54 -10.49
C ALA A 89 -9.83 4.73 -11.33
N LYS A 90 -8.96 5.70 -11.66
CA LYS A 90 -9.32 6.83 -12.54
C LYS A 90 -9.59 6.37 -13.97
N VAL A 91 -8.77 5.47 -14.51
CA VAL A 91 -8.95 4.91 -15.85
C VAL A 91 -10.24 4.08 -15.92
N VAL A 92 -10.50 3.22 -14.94
CA VAL A 92 -11.74 2.42 -14.83
C VAL A 92 -12.97 3.34 -14.80
N ASN A 93 -12.94 4.41 -14.00
CA ASN A 93 -14.04 5.37 -13.93
C ASN A 93 -14.25 6.11 -15.25
N ARG A 94 -13.18 6.50 -15.96
CA ARG A 94 -13.25 7.11 -17.30
C ARG A 94 -13.91 6.18 -18.32
N LEU A 95 -13.49 4.91 -18.33
CA LEU A 95 -14.04 3.87 -19.22
C LEU A 95 -15.52 3.59 -18.90
N ALA A 96 -15.87 3.49 -17.61
CA ALA A 96 -17.25 3.30 -17.18
C ALA A 96 -18.17 4.45 -17.65
N GLY A 97 -17.67 5.70 -17.63
CA GLY A 97 -18.38 6.85 -18.21
C GLY A 97 -18.61 6.75 -19.73
N GLN A 98 -17.85 5.90 -20.42
CA GLN A 98 -17.99 5.58 -21.85
C GLN A 98 -18.78 4.28 -22.08
N GLY A 99 -19.29 3.66 -21.03
CA GLY A 99 -20.03 2.39 -21.09
C GLY A 99 -19.14 1.14 -21.23
N ILE A 100 -17.83 1.26 -21.02
CA ILE A 100 -16.85 0.16 -21.13
C ILE A 100 -16.49 -0.33 -19.73
N LYS A 101 -16.61 -1.63 -19.49
CA LYS A 101 -16.18 -2.27 -18.24
C LYS A 101 -14.75 -2.82 -18.41
N LYS A 102 -13.95 -2.79 -17.36
CA LYS A 102 -12.60 -3.40 -17.37
C LYS A 102 -12.64 -4.88 -17.74
N THR A 103 -13.68 -5.59 -17.31
CA THR A 103 -13.90 -7.02 -17.62
C THR A 103 -14.13 -7.32 -19.08
N ASP A 104 -14.47 -6.32 -19.89
CA ASP A 104 -14.72 -6.48 -21.34
C ASP A 104 -13.41 -6.32 -22.14
N LEU A 105 -12.31 -5.97 -21.49
CA LEU A 105 -11.01 -5.68 -22.10
C LEU A 105 -9.99 -6.76 -21.76
N THR A 106 -9.05 -6.96 -22.67
CA THR A 106 -7.79 -7.64 -22.38
C THR A 106 -6.86 -6.70 -21.58
N ARG A 107 -5.84 -7.27 -20.93
CA ARG A 107 -4.81 -6.49 -20.22
C ARG A 107 -4.17 -5.43 -21.14
N ASP A 108 -3.80 -5.80 -22.34
CA ASP A 108 -3.12 -4.89 -23.29
C ASP A 108 -4.03 -3.74 -23.74
N GLU A 109 -5.31 -4.02 -23.96
CA GLU A 109 -6.30 -2.98 -24.28
C GLU A 109 -6.48 -2.00 -23.12
N PHE A 110 -6.58 -2.50 -21.91
CA PHE A 110 -6.66 -1.65 -20.72
C PHE A 110 -5.40 -0.80 -20.53
N LEU A 111 -4.22 -1.40 -20.70
CA LEU A 111 -2.94 -0.69 -20.57
C LEU A 111 -2.79 0.43 -21.60
N ARG A 112 -3.32 0.29 -22.81
CA ARG A 112 -3.34 1.41 -23.78
C ARG A 112 -4.08 2.63 -23.21
N HIS A 113 -5.27 2.43 -22.65
CA HIS A 113 -6.03 3.50 -22.01
C HIS A 113 -5.31 4.10 -20.79
N ALA A 114 -4.60 3.28 -20.02
CA ALA A 114 -3.82 3.76 -18.89
C ALA A 114 -2.61 4.60 -19.31
N TRP A 115 -1.93 4.22 -20.40
CA TRP A 115 -0.85 5.02 -20.97
C TRP A 115 -1.35 6.34 -21.57
N GLU A 116 -2.49 6.34 -22.28
CA GLU A 116 -3.13 7.59 -22.76
C GLU A 116 -3.45 8.53 -21.58
N TRP A 117 -4.01 8.00 -20.51
CA TRP A 117 -4.25 8.75 -19.26
C TRP A 117 -2.97 9.36 -18.70
N LYS A 118 -1.89 8.59 -18.63
CA LYS A 118 -0.58 9.04 -18.14
C LYS A 118 0.00 10.15 -19.01
N GLU A 119 -0.06 10.03 -20.33
CA GLU A 119 0.45 11.07 -21.24
C GLU A 119 -0.30 12.39 -21.03
N GLU A 120 -1.63 12.34 -20.94
CA GLU A 120 -2.47 13.51 -20.71
C GLU A 120 -2.13 14.20 -19.36
N HIS A 121 -2.24 13.47 -18.26
CA HIS A 121 -2.14 14.05 -16.91
C HIS A 121 -0.70 14.30 -16.48
N GLY A 122 0.25 13.46 -16.85
CA GLY A 122 1.67 13.69 -16.62
C GLY A 122 2.18 14.95 -17.33
N GLY A 123 1.74 15.15 -18.57
CA GLY A 123 2.04 16.37 -19.33
C GLY A 123 1.50 17.64 -18.66
N ILE A 124 0.30 17.61 -18.10
CA ILE A 124 -0.30 18.73 -17.36
C ILE A 124 0.53 19.05 -16.11
N ILE A 125 0.88 18.04 -15.31
CA ILE A 125 1.69 18.21 -14.10
C ILE A 125 3.00 18.91 -14.38
N LEU A 126 3.76 18.45 -15.37
CA LEU A 126 5.05 19.05 -15.75
C LEU A 126 4.89 20.50 -16.26
N LYS A 127 3.81 20.80 -16.99
CA LYS A 127 3.49 22.16 -17.42
C LYS A 127 3.17 23.07 -16.23
N GLN A 128 2.42 22.55 -15.24
CA GLN A 128 2.10 23.31 -14.01
C GLN A 128 3.35 23.62 -13.19
N LEU A 129 4.29 22.66 -13.07
CA LEU A 129 5.57 22.90 -12.39
C LEU A 129 6.41 23.97 -13.10
N ARG A 130 6.46 23.95 -14.44
CA ARG A 130 7.12 25.01 -15.21
C ARG A 130 6.44 26.36 -15.01
N LYS A 131 5.11 26.40 -14.98
CA LYS A 131 4.35 27.63 -14.74
C LYS A 131 4.56 28.18 -13.32
N LEU A 132 4.80 27.30 -12.33
CA LEU A 132 5.20 27.68 -10.98
C LEU A 132 6.62 28.31 -10.94
N GLY A 133 7.41 28.16 -12.00
CA GLY A 133 8.77 28.65 -12.09
C GLY A 133 9.83 27.68 -11.55
N ALA A 134 9.48 26.40 -11.39
CA ALA A 134 10.38 25.39 -10.83
C ALA A 134 11.66 25.25 -11.65
N SER A 135 12.82 25.41 -10.99
CA SER A 135 14.14 25.39 -11.63
C SER A 135 14.74 23.98 -11.70
N CYS A 136 13.91 23.02 -12.18
CA CYS A 136 14.31 21.62 -12.37
C CYS A 136 15.24 21.46 -13.58
N ASP A 137 16.10 20.46 -13.53
CA ASP A 137 16.80 19.95 -14.70
C ASP A 137 15.85 19.08 -15.52
N TRP A 138 15.16 19.69 -16.46
CA TRP A 138 14.08 19.07 -17.24
C TRP A 138 14.56 17.96 -18.18
N ASP A 139 15.85 17.95 -18.52
CA ASP A 139 16.45 16.89 -19.35
C ASP A 139 16.48 15.56 -18.57
N ARG A 140 16.40 15.62 -17.24
CA ARG A 140 16.37 14.48 -16.32
C ARG A 140 14.96 14.03 -15.93
N THR A 141 13.92 14.56 -16.61
CA THR A 141 12.54 14.19 -16.30
C THR A 141 12.35 12.67 -16.37
N ALA A 142 11.83 12.07 -15.29
CA ALA A 142 11.66 10.64 -15.17
C ALA A 142 10.22 10.28 -14.79
N PHE A 143 9.84 9.05 -15.10
CA PHE A 143 8.57 8.46 -14.73
C PHE A 143 8.83 7.11 -14.04
N THR A 144 8.14 6.81 -12.95
CA THR A 144 8.41 5.60 -12.17
C THR A 144 8.23 4.29 -12.93
N MET A 145 7.51 4.31 -14.07
CA MET A 145 7.35 3.16 -14.99
C MET A 145 8.05 3.36 -16.34
N ASP A 146 8.99 4.29 -16.48
CA ASP A 146 9.82 4.30 -17.68
C ASP A 146 10.76 3.07 -17.72
N GLU A 147 11.39 2.84 -18.88
CA GLU A 147 12.17 1.63 -19.13
C GLU A 147 13.24 1.38 -18.05
N LYS A 148 14.11 2.35 -17.80
CA LYS A 148 15.21 2.19 -16.82
C LYS A 148 14.72 1.98 -15.39
N ARG A 149 13.64 2.68 -14.98
CA ARG A 149 13.05 2.51 -13.64
C ARG A 149 12.38 1.16 -13.53
N SER A 150 11.70 0.70 -14.59
CA SER A 150 11.09 -0.63 -14.65
C SER A 150 12.13 -1.75 -14.58
N GLU A 151 13.22 -1.66 -15.33
CA GLU A 151 14.33 -2.62 -15.25
C GLU A 151 14.95 -2.66 -13.85
N SER A 152 15.14 -1.49 -13.22
CA SER A 152 15.66 -1.39 -11.85
C SER A 152 14.74 -2.09 -10.84
N VAL A 153 13.44 -1.90 -10.94
CA VAL A 153 12.43 -2.54 -10.07
C VAL A 153 12.46 -4.05 -10.23
N ILE A 154 12.46 -4.54 -11.46
CA ILE A 154 12.51 -5.98 -11.75
C ILE A 154 13.81 -6.61 -11.23
N LYS A 155 14.96 -5.96 -11.47
CA LYS A 155 16.25 -6.41 -10.95
C LYS A 155 16.25 -6.52 -9.42
N VAL A 156 15.70 -5.50 -8.74
CA VAL A 156 15.59 -5.48 -7.27
C VAL A 156 14.68 -6.61 -6.77
N PHE A 157 13.54 -6.83 -7.40
CA PHE A 157 12.65 -7.94 -7.03
C PHE A 157 13.38 -9.30 -7.13
N VAL A 158 14.04 -9.56 -8.25
CA VAL A 158 14.79 -10.80 -8.48
C VAL A 158 15.92 -10.98 -7.47
N ASP A 159 16.66 -9.90 -7.17
CA ASP A 159 17.75 -9.91 -6.19
C ASP A 159 17.23 -10.23 -4.78
N LEU A 160 16.21 -9.53 -4.31
CA LEU A 160 15.62 -9.75 -3.00
C LEU A 160 14.97 -11.14 -2.87
N TYR A 161 14.39 -11.65 -3.95
CA TYR A 161 13.89 -13.03 -3.98
C TYR A 161 15.04 -14.05 -3.83
N LYS A 162 16.14 -13.88 -4.55
CA LYS A 162 17.33 -14.74 -4.44
C LYS A 162 17.95 -14.69 -3.05
N LYS A 163 17.88 -13.56 -2.37
CA LYS A 163 18.30 -13.38 -0.95
C LYS A 163 17.33 -14.01 0.05
N GLY A 164 16.18 -14.53 -0.40
CA GLY A 164 15.15 -15.11 0.47
C GLY A 164 14.37 -14.06 1.28
N LEU A 165 14.47 -12.78 0.90
CA LEU A 165 13.73 -11.67 1.51
C LEU A 165 12.34 -11.49 0.92
N ILE A 166 12.13 -11.84 -0.35
CA ILE A 166 10.81 -11.91 -0.97
C ILE A 166 10.32 -13.35 -0.93
N TYR A 167 9.07 -13.54 -0.54
CA TYR A 167 8.39 -14.83 -0.54
C TYR A 167 6.93 -14.71 -0.97
N ARG A 168 6.35 -15.83 -1.40
CA ARG A 168 4.93 -15.97 -1.73
C ARG A 168 4.25 -16.87 -0.71
N GLY A 169 3.15 -16.43 -0.12
CA GLY A 169 2.47 -17.20 0.92
C GLY A 169 1.07 -16.72 1.22
N VAL A 170 0.27 -17.56 1.87
CA VAL A 170 -1.04 -17.20 2.40
C VAL A 170 -0.84 -16.45 3.71
N ARG A 171 -1.42 -15.26 3.80
CA ARG A 171 -1.48 -14.43 5.01
C ARG A 171 -2.82 -13.72 5.08
N MET A 172 -3.19 -13.30 6.28
CA MET A 172 -4.28 -12.35 6.48
C MET A 172 -3.84 -10.98 5.95
N VAL A 173 -4.57 -10.46 4.97
CA VAL A 173 -4.33 -9.14 4.37
C VAL A 173 -5.54 -8.25 4.52
N ASN A 174 -5.31 -6.94 4.42
CA ASN A 174 -6.40 -5.98 4.25
C ASN A 174 -6.85 -6.01 2.79
N TRP A 175 -8.09 -6.35 2.55
CA TRP A 175 -8.66 -6.46 1.22
C TRP A 175 -9.61 -5.31 0.92
N ASP A 176 -9.44 -4.66 -0.22
CA ASP A 176 -10.38 -3.65 -0.73
C ASP A 176 -11.39 -4.32 -1.67
N PRO A 177 -12.65 -4.52 -1.24
CA PRO A 177 -13.64 -5.23 -2.04
C PRO A 177 -14.19 -4.45 -3.23
N LYS A 178 -13.91 -3.14 -3.30
CA LYS A 178 -14.29 -2.29 -4.44
C LYS A 178 -13.18 -2.24 -5.50
N ALA A 179 -11.93 -2.12 -5.07
CA ALA A 179 -10.78 -2.17 -5.96
C ALA A 179 -10.36 -3.60 -6.31
N LEU A 180 -10.87 -4.61 -5.60
CA LEU A 180 -10.56 -6.04 -5.74
C LEU A 180 -9.05 -6.32 -5.62
N THR A 181 -8.42 -5.74 -4.62
CA THR A 181 -6.97 -5.86 -4.40
C THR A 181 -6.59 -5.82 -2.92
N ALA A 182 -5.45 -6.43 -2.61
CA ALA A 182 -4.83 -6.32 -1.31
C ALA A 182 -4.27 -4.90 -1.09
N LEU A 183 -4.24 -4.48 0.17
CA LEU A 183 -3.67 -3.23 0.66
C LEU A 183 -2.57 -3.53 1.68
N SER A 184 -1.59 -2.65 1.79
CA SER A 184 -0.69 -2.64 2.95
C SER A 184 -1.37 -2.01 4.17
N ASP A 185 -0.84 -2.27 5.37
CA ASP A 185 -1.44 -1.77 6.62
C ASP A 185 -1.53 -0.23 6.64
N GLU A 186 -0.54 0.44 6.06
CA GLU A 186 -0.47 1.90 5.97
C GLU A 186 -1.55 2.51 5.06
N GLU A 187 -2.13 1.74 4.12
CA GLU A 187 -3.21 2.20 3.22
C GLU A 187 -4.60 2.12 3.86
N VAL A 188 -4.68 1.69 5.13
CA VAL A 188 -5.93 1.58 5.88
C VAL A 188 -6.10 2.76 6.83
N ILE A 189 -7.19 3.50 6.67
CA ILE A 189 -7.56 4.62 7.54
C ILE A 189 -8.65 4.17 8.49
N TYR A 190 -8.39 4.26 9.79
CA TYR A 190 -9.39 3.93 10.80
C TYR A 190 -10.30 5.13 11.10
N LYS A 191 -11.61 4.90 11.00
CA LYS A 191 -12.66 5.89 11.30
C LYS A 191 -13.56 5.37 12.41
N GLU A 192 -14.07 6.30 13.21
CA GLU A 192 -15.15 5.98 14.14
C GLU A 192 -16.47 5.83 13.38
N GLU A 193 -17.10 4.69 13.56
CA GLU A 193 -18.41 4.36 12.98
C GLU A 193 -19.43 4.08 14.07
N HIS A 194 -20.60 4.69 13.95
CA HIS A 194 -21.74 4.40 14.79
C HIS A 194 -22.43 3.14 14.28
N SER A 195 -22.25 2.06 15.01
CA SER A 195 -22.76 0.74 14.66
C SER A 195 -23.59 0.13 15.79
N LYS A 196 -23.78 -1.16 15.76
CA LYS A 196 -24.50 -1.90 16.77
C LYS A 196 -23.62 -3.01 17.35
N LEU A 197 -23.82 -3.34 18.60
CA LEU A 197 -23.28 -4.54 19.24
C LEU A 197 -24.42 -5.53 19.41
N TYR A 198 -24.28 -6.69 18.79
CA TYR A 198 -25.29 -7.75 18.78
C TYR A 198 -24.93 -8.82 19.79
N TYR A 199 -25.86 -9.22 20.62
CA TYR A 199 -25.70 -10.30 21.61
C TYR A 199 -26.44 -11.53 21.08
N LEU A 200 -25.68 -12.56 20.69
CA LEU A 200 -26.16 -13.74 19.99
C LEU A 200 -26.16 -14.96 20.92
N ARG A 201 -27.23 -15.76 20.84
CA ARG A 201 -27.42 -16.98 21.63
C ARG A 201 -26.90 -18.20 20.88
N TYR A 202 -25.82 -18.80 21.38
CA TYR A 202 -25.27 -20.07 20.88
C TYR A 202 -25.76 -21.19 21.76
N LYS A 203 -26.61 -22.09 21.22
CA LYS A 203 -27.15 -23.23 21.97
C LYS A 203 -26.03 -24.19 22.38
N ILE A 204 -26.10 -24.69 23.63
CA ILE A 204 -25.13 -25.68 24.12
C ILE A 204 -25.53 -27.06 23.63
N VAL A 205 -24.55 -27.84 23.19
CA VAL A 205 -24.78 -29.21 22.71
C VAL A 205 -25.11 -30.15 23.87
N GLY A 206 -26.26 -30.80 23.81
CA GLY A 206 -26.67 -31.82 24.80
C GLY A 206 -27.21 -31.27 26.12
N GLU A 207 -27.33 -29.96 26.26
CA GLU A 207 -27.85 -29.32 27.46
C GLU A 207 -28.87 -28.22 27.10
N GLU A 208 -29.70 -27.86 28.07
CA GLU A 208 -30.53 -26.66 27.94
C GLU A 208 -29.71 -25.41 28.26
N GLY A 209 -29.94 -24.33 27.49
CA GLY A 209 -29.28 -23.05 27.69
C GLY A 209 -28.43 -22.57 26.51
N TYR A 210 -27.88 -21.39 26.69
CA TYR A 210 -27.15 -20.66 25.64
C TYR A 210 -25.88 -20.03 26.22
N ALA A 211 -24.80 -20.09 25.46
CA ALA A 211 -23.68 -19.14 25.60
C ALA A 211 -24.00 -17.89 24.79
N ILE A 212 -23.68 -16.71 25.33
CA ILE A 212 -24.00 -15.44 24.67
C ILE A 212 -22.71 -14.77 24.21
N VAL A 213 -22.64 -14.45 22.93
CA VAL A 213 -21.52 -13.76 22.28
C VAL A 213 -21.93 -12.34 21.92
N ALA A 214 -21.07 -11.36 22.18
CA ALA A 214 -21.24 -9.99 21.72
C ALA A 214 -20.36 -9.74 20.48
N THR A 215 -20.96 -9.28 19.37
CA THR A 215 -20.24 -9.01 18.13
C THR A 215 -20.76 -7.77 17.41
N THR A 216 -19.87 -7.02 16.76
CA THR A 216 -20.24 -5.94 15.82
C THR A 216 -20.47 -6.44 14.40
N ARG A 217 -20.13 -7.71 14.12
CA ARG A 217 -20.15 -8.33 12.78
C ARG A 217 -20.97 -9.62 12.75
N PRO A 218 -22.29 -9.56 12.96
CA PRO A 218 -23.14 -10.76 12.95
C PRO A 218 -23.15 -11.47 11.59
N GLU A 219 -22.87 -10.77 10.50
CA GLU A 219 -22.78 -11.34 9.14
C GLU A 219 -21.64 -12.36 8.99
N THR A 220 -20.68 -12.42 9.93
CA THR A 220 -19.54 -13.36 9.83
C THR A 220 -19.77 -14.69 10.55
N ILE A 221 -20.88 -14.89 11.26
CA ILE A 221 -21.10 -16.12 12.05
C ILE A 221 -21.09 -17.40 11.19
N MET A 222 -21.41 -17.31 9.90
CA MET A 222 -21.34 -18.44 8.98
C MET A 222 -19.91 -19.02 8.86
N GLY A 223 -18.89 -18.22 9.19
CA GLY A 223 -17.49 -18.62 9.21
C GLY A 223 -16.95 -19.04 10.57
N ASP A 224 -17.77 -19.06 11.63
CA ASP A 224 -17.33 -19.41 12.99
C ASP A 224 -16.89 -20.85 13.08
N THR A 225 -15.73 -21.08 13.70
CA THR A 225 -15.15 -22.43 13.87
C THR A 225 -14.80 -22.76 15.33
N ALA A 226 -14.86 -21.78 16.24
CA ALA A 226 -14.79 -21.98 17.68
C ALA A 226 -15.51 -20.82 18.42
N MET A 227 -15.78 -21.06 19.70
CA MET A 227 -16.02 -20.02 20.69
C MET A 227 -14.80 -19.99 21.63
N CYS A 228 -14.35 -18.82 22.03
CA CYS A 228 -13.22 -18.69 22.95
C CYS A 228 -13.65 -18.00 24.24
N ILE A 229 -13.17 -18.50 25.38
CA ILE A 229 -13.36 -17.91 26.72
C ILE A 229 -12.00 -17.73 27.38
N ASN A 230 -11.90 -16.80 28.30
CA ASN A 230 -10.69 -16.67 29.12
C ASN A 230 -10.64 -17.78 30.18
N PRO A 231 -9.51 -18.53 30.32
CA PRO A 231 -9.40 -19.62 31.30
C PRO A 231 -9.58 -19.18 32.77
N ASN A 232 -9.38 -17.89 33.03
CA ASN A 232 -9.47 -17.29 34.38
C ASN A 232 -10.79 -16.53 34.61
N ASP A 233 -11.76 -16.59 33.68
CA ASP A 233 -13.07 -15.96 33.83
C ASP A 233 -14.05 -16.84 34.60
N PRO A 234 -14.40 -16.51 35.84
CA PRO A 234 -15.35 -17.29 36.63
C PRO A 234 -16.77 -17.26 36.10
N LYS A 235 -17.12 -16.24 35.29
CA LYS A 235 -18.49 -16.10 34.70
C LYS A 235 -18.73 -17.18 33.64
N ASN A 236 -17.68 -17.55 32.90
CA ASN A 236 -17.75 -18.48 31.77
C ASN A 236 -17.07 -19.82 32.03
N GLU A 237 -16.61 -20.09 33.27
CA GLU A 237 -15.96 -21.36 33.64
C GLU A 237 -16.81 -22.60 33.32
N TRP A 238 -18.10 -22.49 33.42
CA TRP A 238 -19.06 -23.55 33.15
C TRP A 238 -19.10 -24.00 31.66
N LEU A 239 -18.55 -23.21 30.75
CA LEU A 239 -18.42 -23.51 29.32
C LEU A 239 -17.18 -24.37 28.97
N LYS A 240 -16.25 -24.55 29.89
CA LYS A 240 -15.03 -25.32 29.66
C LYS A 240 -15.34 -26.73 29.18
N GLY A 241 -14.72 -27.13 28.07
CA GLY A 241 -14.87 -28.46 27.47
C GLY A 241 -16.21 -28.72 26.76
N LYS A 242 -17.10 -27.75 26.69
CA LYS A 242 -18.37 -27.86 25.99
C LYS A 242 -18.23 -27.56 24.49
N LYS A 243 -19.31 -27.84 23.77
CA LYS A 243 -19.51 -27.45 22.37
C LYS A 243 -20.78 -26.62 22.26
N VAL A 244 -20.79 -25.71 21.31
CA VAL A 244 -21.95 -24.84 21.03
C VAL A 244 -22.36 -24.94 19.57
N ILE A 245 -23.57 -24.51 19.27
CA ILE A 245 -24.15 -24.53 17.92
C ILE A 245 -24.20 -23.10 17.41
N VAL A 246 -23.58 -22.86 16.27
CA VAL A 246 -23.63 -21.57 15.57
C VAL A 246 -25.07 -21.24 15.18
N PRO A 247 -25.60 -20.06 15.57
CA PRO A 247 -26.97 -19.66 15.25
C PRO A 247 -27.25 -19.71 13.74
N LEU A 248 -28.45 -20.12 13.35
CA LEU A 248 -28.92 -20.27 11.98
C LEU A 248 -28.17 -21.31 11.12
N VAL A 249 -26.87 -21.42 11.27
CA VAL A 249 -25.99 -22.32 10.50
C VAL A 249 -26.07 -23.76 10.98
N ASN A 250 -26.39 -23.96 12.27
CA ASN A 250 -26.45 -25.25 12.96
C ASN A 250 -25.13 -26.05 12.98
N ARG A 251 -24.01 -25.40 12.77
CA ARG A 251 -22.67 -26.02 12.91
C ARG A 251 -22.29 -26.16 14.38
N VAL A 252 -21.83 -27.34 14.76
CA VAL A 252 -21.27 -27.58 16.09
C VAL A 252 -19.81 -27.15 16.12
N ILE A 253 -19.44 -26.30 17.07
CA ILE A 253 -18.09 -25.78 17.26
C ILE A 253 -17.63 -26.00 18.71
N PRO A 254 -16.31 -26.17 18.95
CA PRO A 254 -15.75 -26.32 20.30
C PRO A 254 -15.69 -24.97 21.03
N VAL A 255 -15.69 -25.05 22.37
CA VAL A 255 -15.27 -23.94 23.23
C VAL A 255 -13.79 -24.13 23.57
N ILE A 256 -12.95 -23.20 23.12
CA ILE A 256 -11.52 -23.14 23.40
C ILE A 256 -11.24 -22.10 24.51
N GLN A 257 -10.04 -22.12 25.06
CA GLN A 257 -9.64 -21.23 26.15
C GLN A 257 -8.37 -20.48 25.79
N ASP A 258 -8.39 -19.15 25.89
CA ASP A 258 -7.22 -18.30 25.64
C ASP A 258 -7.25 -17.03 26.47
N ASP A 259 -6.09 -16.61 26.98
CA ASP A 259 -5.92 -15.36 27.75
C ASP A 259 -6.18 -14.10 26.90
N TYR A 260 -6.22 -14.23 25.58
CA TYR A 260 -6.55 -13.15 24.65
C TYR A 260 -7.94 -12.56 24.92
N VAL A 261 -8.89 -13.35 25.41
CA VAL A 261 -10.27 -12.89 25.62
C VAL A 261 -10.34 -11.93 26.81
N ASP A 262 -10.80 -10.70 26.53
CA ASP A 262 -11.06 -9.69 27.54
C ASP A 262 -12.33 -10.04 28.34
N VAL A 263 -12.19 -10.32 29.63
CA VAL A 263 -13.29 -10.72 30.52
C VAL A 263 -14.29 -9.60 30.82
N GLU A 264 -13.90 -8.35 30.58
CA GLU A 264 -14.74 -7.18 30.80
C GLU A 264 -15.47 -6.72 29.54
N PHE A 265 -15.05 -7.18 28.36
CA PHE A 265 -15.71 -6.83 27.11
C PHE A 265 -16.89 -7.74 26.81
N GLY A 266 -18.07 -7.15 26.57
CA GLY A 266 -19.29 -7.86 26.17
C GLY A 266 -19.72 -8.89 27.23
N THR A 267 -19.62 -10.16 26.86
CA THR A 267 -20.00 -11.29 27.73
C THR A 267 -18.80 -12.10 28.23
N GLY A 268 -17.59 -11.77 27.81
CA GLY A 268 -16.40 -12.61 28.03
C GLY A 268 -16.36 -13.88 27.16
N CYS A 269 -17.31 -14.01 26.22
CA CYS A 269 -17.31 -15.06 25.19
C CYS A 269 -17.03 -14.44 23.83
N LEU A 270 -15.99 -14.93 23.15
CA LEU A 270 -15.59 -14.49 21.82
C LEU A 270 -15.97 -15.55 20.79
N LYS A 271 -16.68 -15.18 19.72
CA LYS A 271 -16.79 -16.02 18.53
C LYS A 271 -15.47 -15.96 17.75
N VAL A 272 -15.02 -17.07 17.20
CA VAL A 272 -13.74 -17.17 16.49
C VAL A 272 -14.00 -17.48 15.01
N THR A 273 -13.67 -16.51 14.15
CA THR A 273 -13.86 -16.56 12.69
C THR A 273 -12.51 -16.38 11.99
N PRO A 274 -11.67 -17.42 11.90
CA PRO A 274 -10.28 -17.30 11.47
C PRO A 274 -10.06 -16.71 10.08
N ALA A 275 -11.05 -16.80 9.19
CA ALA A 275 -10.94 -16.26 7.85
C ALA A 275 -11.20 -14.73 7.75
N HIS A 276 -11.79 -14.10 8.79
CA HIS A 276 -12.34 -12.75 8.69
C HIS A 276 -11.94 -11.79 9.81
N ASP A 277 -11.01 -12.20 10.69
CA ASP A 277 -10.42 -11.34 11.71
C ASP A 277 -8.96 -11.77 11.97
N VAL A 278 -8.08 -10.78 12.12
CA VAL A 278 -6.63 -11.02 12.28
C VAL A 278 -6.33 -11.77 13.59
N ASN A 279 -7.01 -11.43 14.68
CA ASN A 279 -6.78 -12.05 15.99
C ASN A 279 -7.41 -13.45 16.03
N ASP A 280 -8.58 -13.62 15.41
CA ASP A 280 -9.22 -14.92 15.27
C ASP A 280 -8.38 -15.86 14.39
N TYR A 281 -7.68 -15.32 13.37
CA TYR A 281 -6.73 -16.09 12.57
C TYR A 281 -5.57 -16.61 13.43
N MET A 282 -5.01 -15.78 14.31
CA MET A 282 -3.94 -16.20 15.23
C MET A 282 -4.42 -17.28 16.21
N LEU A 283 -5.65 -17.19 16.70
CA LEU A 283 -6.29 -18.24 17.48
C LEU A 283 -6.50 -19.50 16.65
N GLY A 284 -6.91 -19.35 15.39
CA GLY A 284 -7.06 -20.44 14.42
C GLY A 284 -5.77 -21.24 14.23
N GLU A 285 -4.66 -20.58 14.01
CA GLU A 285 -3.32 -21.21 13.91
C GLU A 285 -2.93 -21.89 15.22
N LYS A 286 -3.09 -21.20 16.36
CA LYS A 286 -2.73 -21.73 17.69
C LYS A 286 -3.50 -23.00 18.06
N TYR A 287 -4.79 -23.07 17.73
CA TYR A 287 -5.69 -24.17 18.08
C TYR A 287 -6.03 -25.08 16.91
N ASN A 288 -5.36 -24.91 15.76
CA ASN A 288 -5.57 -25.69 14.53
C ASN A 288 -7.06 -25.72 14.10
N LEU A 289 -7.69 -24.54 14.09
CA LEU A 289 -9.07 -24.38 13.68
C LEU A 289 -9.17 -24.23 12.16
N PRO A 290 -10.22 -24.74 11.50
CA PRO A 290 -10.45 -24.49 10.10
C PRO A 290 -10.78 -23.01 9.85
N ALA A 291 -10.29 -22.44 8.75
CA ALA A 291 -10.66 -21.12 8.27
C ALA A 291 -11.68 -21.27 7.13
N ILE A 292 -12.87 -20.75 7.33
CA ILE A 292 -13.97 -20.80 6.34
C ILE A 292 -14.15 -19.39 5.77
N ASP A 293 -13.69 -19.17 4.53
CA ASP A 293 -13.85 -17.90 3.82
C ASP A 293 -15.25 -17.79 3.25
N ILE A 294 -16.07 -16.97 3.88
CA ILE A 294 -17.48 -16.76 3.52
C ILE A 294 -17.71 -15.58 2.59
N PHE A 295 -16.68 -14.84 2.20
CA PHE A 295 -16.81 -13.69 1.31
C PHE A 295 -16.16 -13.92 -0.05
N ASN A 296 -16.85 -13.50 -1.10
CA ASN A 296 -16.26 -13.26 -2.41
C ASN A 296 -15.37 -12.01 -2.39
N ASP A 297 -14.53 -11.85 -3.40
CA ASP A 297 -13.61 -10.71 -3.50
C ASP A 297 -14.32 -9.35 -3.51
N ASN A 298 -15.55 -9.28 -3.99
CA ASN A 298 -16.37 -8.06 -4.01
C ASN A 298 -17.16 -7.79 -2.71
N GLY A 299 -16.94 -8.58 -1.65
CA GLY A 299 -17.58 -8.42 -0.35
C GLY A 299 -19.01 -8.98 -0.27
N THR A 300 -19.49 -9.71 -1.29
CA THR A 300 -20.73 -10.50 -1.19
C THR A 300 -20.46 -11.84 -0.54
N LEU A 301 -21.49 -12.49 0.02
CA LEU A 301 -21.32 -13.80 0.61
C LEU A 301 -21.08 -14.88 -0.46
N SER A 302 -20.11 -15.75 -0.19
CA SER A 302 -19.76 -16.89 -1.05
C SER A 302 -20.65 -18.10 -0.76
N GLU A 303 -20.55 -19.14 -1.61
CA GLU A 303 -21.23 -20.40 -1.38
C GLU A 303 -20.82 -21.09 -0.07
N ALA A 304 -19.59 -20.85 0.42
CA ALA A 304 -19.12 -21.38 1.69
C ALA A 304 -19.90 -20.87 2.90
N ALA A 305 -20.58 -19.74 2.78
CA ALA A 305 -21.45 -19.20 3.83
C ALA A 305 -22.70 -20.09 4.04
N GLY A 306 -23.19 -20.75 2.99
CA GLY A 306 -24.40 -21.59 3.02
C GLY A 306 -25.71 -20.81 3.15
N LEU A 307 -25.65 -19.58 3.66
CA LEU A 307 -26.80 -18.65 3.80
C LEU A 307 -26.44 -17.33 3.14
N TYR A 308 -27.45 -16.61 2.65
CA TYR A 308 -27.32 -15.26 2.05
C TYR A 308 -26.34 -15.17 0.87
N VAL A 309 -26.11 -16.26 0.15
CA VAL A 309 -25.17 -16.34 -0.97
C VAL A 309 -25.45 -15.27 -2.02
N GLY A 310 -24.43 -14.50 -2.40
CA GLY A 310 -24.52 -13.42 -3.37
C GLY A 310 -25.02 -12.08 -2.82
N MET A 311 -25.47 -12.01 -1.56
CA MET A 311 -25.84 -10.74 -0.92
C MET A 311 -24.61 -9.96 -0.44
N ASP A 312 -24.70 -8.63 -0.48
CA ASP A 312 -23.68 -7.76 0.13
C ASP A 312 -23.60 -7.95 1.65
N ARG A 313 -22.40 -7.93 2.21
CA ARG A 313 -22.16 -8.14 3.64
C ARG A 313 -22.91 -7.19 4.57
N PHE A 314 -23.15 -5.96 4.15
CA PHE A 314 -23.91 -4.99 4.96
C PHE A 314 -25.41 -5.24 4.89
N ASP A 315 -25.92 -5.63 3.72
CA ASP A 315 -27.33 -6.05 3.58
C ASP A 315 -27.58 -7.32 4.41
N VAL A 316 -26.63 -8.25 4.43
CA VAL A 316 -26.68 -9.44 5.28
C VAL A 316 -26.72 -9.07 6.75
N ARG A 317 -25.94 -8.07 7.20
CA ARG A 317 -25.95 -7.62 8.59
C ARG A 317 -27.35 -7.16 9.04
N GLU A 318 -28.08 -6.49 8.17
CA GLU A 318 -29.46 -6.07 8.44
C GLU A 318 -30.45 -7.24 8.39
N GLN A 319 -30.26 -8.18 7.46
CA GLN A 319 -31.16 -9.32 7.30
C GLN A 319 -30.98 -10.34 8.44
N ILE A 320 -29.74 -10.63 8.81
CA ILE A 320 -29.40 -11.61 9.85
C ILE A 320 -29.90 -11.16 11.24
N GLU A 321 -29.96 -9.85 11.51
CA GLU A 321 -30.58 -9.30 12.73
C GLU A 321 -32.04 -9.74 12.84
N LYS A 322 -32.81 -9.63 11.75
CA LYS A 322 -34.20 -10.00 11.69
C LYS A 322 -34.40 -11.52 11.83
N ASP A 323 -33.58 -12.31 11.17
CA ASP A 323 -33.65 -13.77 11.18
C ASP A 323 -33.27 -14.35 12.56
N LEU A 324 -32.24 -13.80 13.21
CA LEU A 324 -31.87 -14.14 14.58
C LEU A 324 -32.96 -13.78 15.58
N GLN A 325 -33.62 -12.62 15.41
CA GLN A 325 -34.74 -12.21 16.24
C GLN A 325 -35.93 -13.14 16.05
N GLY A 326 -36.26 -13.47 14.79
CA GLY A 326 -37.35 -14.40 14.46
C GLY A 326 -37.15 -15.81 14.99
N ALA A 327 -35.90 -16.27 15.06
CA ALA A 327 -35.50 -17.56 15.61
C ALA A 327 -35.36 -17.57 17.15
N GLY A 328 -35.48 -16.42 17.83
CA GLY A 328 -35.26 -16.29 19.27
C GLY A 328 -33.77 -16.44 19.69
N LEU A 329 -32.85 -16.22 18.73
CA LEU A 329 -31.40 -16.37 18.92
C LEU A 329 -30.67 -15.02 19.09
N LEU A 330 -31.42 -13.91 19.11
CA LEU A 330 -30.91 -12.58 19.43
C LEU A 330 -31.30 -12.20 20.85
N GLU A 331 -30.31 -12.03 21.74
CA GLU A 331 -30.56 -11.62 23.15
C GLU A 331 -30.92 -10.15 23.25
N LYS A 332 -30.09 -9.28 22.67
CA LYS A 332 -30.28 -7.82 22.61
C LYS A 332 -29.38 -7.19 21.55
N VAL A 333 -29.66 -5.94 21.26
CA VAL A 333 -28.84 -5.08 20.41
C VAL A 333 -28.62 -3.75 21.13
N GLU A 334 -27.40 -3.26 21.12
CA GLU A 334 -27.03 -1.97 21.73
C GLU A 334 -26.34 -1.07 20.70
N ALA A 335 -26.51 0.25 20.84
CA ALA A 335 -25.72 1.20 20.07
C ALA A 335 -24.24 1.09 20.49
N TYR A 336 -23.36 1.03 19.52
CA TYR A 336 -21.93 0.88 19.75
C TYR A 336 -21.12 1.71 18.76
N THR A 337 -20.07 2.37 19.24
CA THR A 337 -19.13 3.09 18.37
C THR A 337 -17.82 2.34 18.36
N ASN A 338 -17.36 1.96 17.19
CA ASN A 338 -16.10 1.26 16.99
C ASN A 338 -15.27 1.89 15.87
N LYS A 339 -13.98 1.56 15.86
CA LYS A 339 -13.07 1.96 14.79
C LYS A 339 -13.10 0.92 13.68
N VAL A 340 -13.43 1.34 12.48
CA VAL A 340 -13.47 0.50 11.27
C VAL A 340 -12.39 0.97 10.31
N GLY A 341 -11.65 0.01 9.73
CA GLY A 341 -10.65 0.28 8.70
C GLY A 341 -11.30 0.54 7.34
N PHE A 342 -10.86 1.60 6.68
CA PHE A 342 -11.29 1.98 5.33
C PHE A 342 -10.10 2.06 4.39
N SER A 343 -10.27 1.65 3.15
CA SER A 343 -9.29 1.91 2.09
C SER A 343 -9.10 3.41 1.89
N GLU A 344 -7.87 3.89 1.96
CA GLU A 344 -7.54 5.31 1.68
C GLU A 344 -7.96 5.69 0.25
N ARG A 345 -7.94 4.74 -0.70
CA ARG A 345 -8.14 5.00 -2.13
C ARG A 345 -9.60 4.98 -2.56
N THR A 346 -10.37 4.02 -2.07
CA THR A 346 -11.77 3.82 -2.48
C THR A 346 -12.78 4.31 -1.45
N ASN A 347 -12.31 4.58 -0.23
CA ASN A 347 -13.14 4.97 0.92
C ASN A 347 -14.22 3.93 1.27
N VAL A 348 -13.92 2.65 1.05
CA VAL A 348 -14.79 1.52 1.37
C VAL A 348 -14.20 0.79 2.58
N ALA A 349 -15.05 0.25 3.46
CA ALA A 349 -14.60 -0.57 4.57
C ALA A 349 -13.86 -1.81 4.03
N ILE A 350 -12.64 -2.03 4.53
CA ILE A 350 -11.83 -3.18 4.15
C ILE A 350 -12.36 -4.48 4.74
N GLU A 351 -11.97 -5.61 4.13
CA GLU A 351 -12.19 -6.94 4.71
C GLU A 351 -10.84 -7.60 5.03
N PRO A 352 -10.63 -8.06 6.28
CA PRO A 352 -9.56 -9.00 6.56
C PRO A 352 -9.81 -10.28 5.74
N LYS A 353 -8.82 -10.69 4.93
CA LYS A 353 -8.96 -11.83 4.01
C LYS A 353 -7.69 -12.65 3.97
N LEU A 354 -7.83 -13.98 4.04
CA LEU A 354 -6.73 -14.90 3.75
C LEU A 354 -6.48 -14.91 2.24
N SER A 355 -5.27 -14.53 1.85
CA SER A 355 -4.92 -14.45 0.44
C SER A 355 -3.47 -14.87 0.18
N MET A 356 -3.26 -15.52 -0.97
CA MET A 356 -1.93 -15.86 -1.47
C MET A 356 -1.32 -14.63 -2.12
N GLN A 357 -0.34 -14.01 -1.46
CA GLN A 357 0.28 -12.76 -1.89
C GLN A 357 1.81 -12.87 -1.87
N TRP A 358 2.48 -11.87 -2.45
CA TRP A 358 3.92 -11.69 -2.34
C TRP A 358 4.24 -10.73 -1.21
N PHE A 359 5.26 -11.07 -0.42
CA PHE A 359 5.68 -10.31 0.75
C PHE A 359 7.18 -10.05 0.72
N LEU A 360 7.58 -8.89 1.24
CA LEU A 360 8.95 -8.56 1.58
C LEU A 360 9.14 -8.64 3.10
N LYS A 361 10.13 -9.41 3.55
CA LYS A 361 10.53 -9.47 4.97
C LYS A 361 11.17 -8.15 5.37
N MET A 362 10.57 -7.45 6.31
CA MET A 362 10.94 -6.06 6.61
C MET A 362 11.91 -5.89 7.78
N GLN A 363 12.07 -6.90 8.65
CA GLN A 363 12.92 -6.76 9.84
C GLN A 363 14.38 -6.43 9.48
N HIS A 364 14.95 -7.12 8.50
CA HIS A 364 16.30 -6.83 7.99
C HIS A 364 16.50 -5.36 7.61
N PHE A 365 15.53 -4.77 6.93
CA PHE A 365 15.58 -3.37 6.49
C PHE A 365 15.38 -2.40 7.65
N ALA A 366 14.50 -2.73 8.61
CA ALA A 366 14.26 -1.91 9.79
C ALA A 366 15.52 -1.80 10.65
N ASP A 367 16.25 -2.89 10.83
CA ASP A 367 17.50 -2.94 11.60
C ASP A 367 18.58 -2.02 11.01
N MET A 368 18.63 -1.88 9.68
CA MET A 368 19.54 -0.97 9.00
C MET A 368 19.07 0.49 9.03
N ALA A 369 17.76 0.72 8.92
CA ALA A 369 17.21 2.06 8.72
C ALA A 369 17.00 2.84 10.02
N LEU A 370 16.84 2.17 11.17
CA LEU A 370 16.57 2.82 12.44
C LEU A 370 17.77 3.62 13.00
N PRO A 371 18.98 3.05 13.10
CA PRO A 371 20.14 3.72 13.76
C PRO A 371 20.49 5.08 13.15
N PRO A 372 20.60 5.27 11.83
CA PRO A 372 21.08 6.53 11.26
C PRO A 372 20.14 7.71 11.53
N VAL A 373 18.85 7.48 11.66
CA VAL A 373 17.90 8.53 12.02
C VAL A 373 17.95 8.83 13.52
N MET A 374 18.09 7.80 14.36
CA MET A 374 18.14 7.98 15.80
C MET A 374 19.42 8.68 16.26
N ASN A 375 20.54 8.45 15.57
CA ASN A 375 21.85 9.06 15.84
C ASN A 375 22.07 10.43 15.18
N ASP A 376 21.07 10.94 14.42
CA ASP A 376 21.17 12.18 13.65
C ASP A 376 22.24 12.18 12.52
N ASP A 377 22.65 11.00 12.07
CA ASP A 377 23.43 10.87 10.83
C ASP A 377 22.57 11.31 9.64
N LEU A 378 21.30 10.93 9.65
CA LEU A 378 20.23 11.43 8.79
C LEU A 378 19.24 12.22 9.63
N LYS A 379 19.06 13.51 9.33
CA LYS A 379 18.31 14.43 10.20
C LYS A 379 16.88 14.65 9.73
N PHE A 380 15.94 14.61 10.68
CA PHE A 380 14.53 14.96 10.46
C PHE A 380 14.23 16.37 10.97
N TYR A 381 13.58 17.16 10.13
CA TYR A 381 13.10 18.50 10.47
C TYR A 381 11.58 18.60 10.26
N PRO A 382 10.79 18.78 11.35
CA PRO A 382 11.19 18.83 12.75
C PRO A 382 11.50 17.44 13.35
N ALA A 383 12.40 17.41 14.33
CA ALA A 383 12.89 16.18 14.97
C ALA A 383 11.82 15.34 15.66
N LYS A 384 10.64 15.89 15.98
CA LYS A 384 9.51 15.16 16.59
C LYS A 384 9.10 13.91 15.81
N TYR A 385 9.28 13.89 14.50
CA TYR A 385 8.94 12.76 13.64
C TYR A 385 9.87 11.54 13.82
N LYS A 386 11.01 11.69 14.50
CA LYS A 386 11.88 10.56 14.87
C LYS A 386 11.15 9.55 15.74
N ASN A 387 10.28 10.00 16.66
CA ASN A 387 9.52 9.10 17.53
C ASN A 387 8.50 8.27 16.73
N THR A 388 7.80 8.90 15.79
CA THR A 388 6.85 8.23 14.91
C THR A 388 7.56 7.20 14.03
N TYR A 389 8.71 7.58 13.45
CA TYR A 389 9.55 6.70 12.64
C TYR A 389 10.05 5.49 13.44
N LYS A 390 10.61 5.73 14.65
CA LYS A 390 11.08 4.69 15.56
C LYS A 390 9.98 3.69 15.90
N ASN A 391 8.83 4.18 16.36
CA ASN A 391 7.72 3.31 16.76
C ASN A 391 7.24 2.41 15.62
N TRP A 392 7.22 2.90 14.39
CA TRP A 392 6.82 2.10 13.24
C TRP A 392 7.85 1.01 12.92
N LEU A 393 9.16 1.33 12.92
CA LEU A 393 10.22 0.36 12.64
C LEU A 393 10.35 -0.73 13.71
N GLU A 394 10.14 -0.38 14.98
CA GLU A 394 10.18 -1.34 16.09
C GLU A 394 9.00 -2.33 16.06
N ASN A 395 7.91 -1.99 15.37
CA ASN A 395 6.71 -2.81 15.24
C ASN A 395 6.44 -3.21 13.77
N ILE A 396 7.49 -3.25 12.96
CA ILE A 396 7.35 -3.47 11.53
C ILE A 396 6.83 -4.88 11.20
N LYS A 397 5.93 -4.94 10.23
CA LYS A 397 5.42 -6.20 9.67
C LYS A 397 5.94 -6.41 8.27
N ASP A 398 5.87 -7.64 7.78
CA ASP A 398 6.19 -7.94 6.39
C ASP A 398 5.27 -7.15 5.45
N TRP A 399 5.87 -6.59 4.41
CA TRP A 399 5.17 -5.74 3.45
C TRP A 399 4.53 -6.58 2.35
N CYS A 400 3.19 -6.54 2.23
CA CYS A 400 2.48 -7.10 1.10
C CYS A 400 2.75 -6.25 -0.15
N ILE A 401 3.52 -6.78 -1.08
CA ILE A 401 4.01 -6.05 -2.27
C ILE A 401 3.22 -6.36 -3.55
N SER A 402 2.30 -7.31 -3.54
CA SER A 402 1.47 -7.64 -4.71
C SER A 402 0.13 -6.91 -4.68
N ARG A 403 -0.33 -6.51 -5.87
CA ARG A 403 -1.61 -5.86 -6.12
C ARG A 403 -2.28 -6.51 -7.32
N GLN A 404 -3.57 -6.80 -7.21
CA GLN A 404 -4.40 -7.41 -8.25
C GLN A 404 -4.85 -6.35 -9.25
N LEU A 405 -3.87 -5.72 -9.90
CA LEU A 405 -4.03 -4.62 -10.84
C LEU A 405 -3.35 -4.96 -12.16
N TRP A 406 -3.70 -4.23 -13.21
CA TRP A 406 -2.98 -4.28 -14.49
C TRP A 406 -1.98 -3.13 -14.67
N TRP A 407 -2.28 -1.96 -14.07
CA TRP A 407 -1.42 -0.79 -14.13
C TRP A 407 -0.35 -0.79 -13.04
N GLY A 408 0.88 -1.10 -13.40
CA GLY A 408 2.03 -1.19 -12.51
C GLY A 408 3.12 -2.10 -13.07
N HIS A 409 4.18 -2.30 -12.29
CA HIS A 409 5.25 -3.23 -12.64
C HIS A 409 4.76 -4.67 -12.42
N ARG A 410 4.61 -5.42 -13.50
CA ARG A 410 4.16 -6.81 -13.44
C ARG A 410 5.18 -7.67 -12.70
N ILE A 411 4.71 -8.51 -11.80
CA ILE A 411 5.58 -9.37 -10.97
C ILE A 411 6.35 -10.35 -11.87
N PRO A 412 7.70 -10.44 -11.75
CA PRO A 412 8.55 -11.25 -12.60
C PRO A 412 8.63 -12.71 -12.12
N ALA A 413 7.48 -13.30 -11.84
CA ALA A 413 7.33 -14.71 -11.47
C ALA A 413 6.58 -15.46 -12.56
N TYR A 414 7.03 -16.65 -12.90
CA TYR A 414 6.50 -17.46 -13.99
C TYR A 414 6.08 -18.82 -13.46
N PHE A 415 4.79 -19.12 -13.52
CA PHE A 415 4.21 -20.37 -13.07
C PHE A 415 4.43 -21.49 -14.09
N LEU A 416 4.77 -22.68 -13.57
CA LEU A 416 5.04 -23.87 -14.34
C LEU A 416 3.75 -24.68 -14.58
N PRO A 417 3.62 -25.42 -15.70
CA PRO A 417 2.43 -26.22 -15.99
C PRO A 417 2.08 -27.26 -14.91
N GLU A 418 3.09 -27.88 -14.31
CA GLU A 418 2.94 -28.91 -13.28
C GLU A 418 2.90 -28.35 -11.84
N GLY A 419 2.85 -27.04 -11.71
CA GLY A 419 2.84 -26.34 -10.42
C GLY A 419 4.21 -25.81 -10.00
N GLY A 420 4.21 -24.88 -9.04
CA GLY A 420 5.38 -24.11 -8.66
C GLY A 420 5.64 -22.94 -9.62
N TYR A 421 6.73 -22.23 -9.39
CA TYR A 421 7.11 -21.06 -10.17
C TYR A 421 8.63 -20.86 -10.15
N VAL A 422 9.11 -20.02 -11.07
CA VAL A 422 10.47 -19.46 -11.10
C VAL A 422 10.38 -17.94 -11.12
N VAL A 423 11.42 -17.26 -10.63
CA VAL A 423 11.54 -15.79 -10.64
C VAL A 423 12.73 -15.40 -11.49
N ALA A 424 12.49 -14.58 -12.51
CA ALA A 424 13.49 -14.16 -13.48
C ALA A 424 13.16 -12.79 -14.06
N ALA A 425 14.19 -12.04 -14.50
CA ALA A 425 13.98 -10.71 -15.07
C ALA A 425 13.30 -10.76 -16.44
N THR A 426 13.55 -11.79 -17.23
CA THR A 426 12.99 -11.96 -18.58
C THR A 426 12.33 -13.33 -18.76
N PRO A 427 11.42 -13.48 -19.75
CA PRO A 427 10.83 -14.78 -20.09
C PRO A 427 11.88 -15.83 -20.49
N GLU A 428 12.96 -15.42 -21.17
CA GLU A 428 14.04 -16.30 -21.60
C GLU A 428 14.82 -16.88 -20.41
N GLU A 429 15.15 -16.01 -19.43
CA GLU A 429 15.76 -16.47 -18.16
C GLU A 429 14.82 -17.38 -17.40
N ALA A 430 13.53 -17.04 -17.36
CA ALA A 430 12.51 -17.86 -16.71
C ALA A 430 12.41 -19.26 -17.35
N LEU A 431 12.45 -19.34 -18.69
CA LEU A 431 12.43 -20.62 -19.39
C LEU A 431 13.64 -21.48 -19.00
N LYS A 432 14.83 -20.89 -18.98
CA LYS A 432 16.05 -21.61 -18.57
C LYS A 432 15.91 -22.15 -17.16
N LEU A 433 15.50 -21.34 -16.20
CA LEU A 433 15.28 -21.76 -14.82
C LEU A 433 14.18 -22.83 -14.70
N ALA A 434 13.13 -22.72 -15.50
CA ALA A 434 12.03 -23.69 -15.53
C ALA A 434 12.51 -25.06 -16.06
N GLN A 435 13.26 -25.07 -17.16
CA GLN A 435 13.86 -26.29 -17.71
C GLN A 435 14.82 -26.95 -16.71
N GLU A 436 15.68 -26.18 -16.06
CA GLU A 436 16.58 -26.67 -15.00
C GLU A 436 15.80 -27.25 -13.81
N LYS A 437 14.77 -26.52 -13.33
CA LYS A 437 13.98 -26.91 -12.16
C LYS A 437 13.15 -28.18 -12.38
N THR A 438 12.59 -28.35 -13.58
CA THR A 438 11.74 -29.49 -13.94
C THR A 438 12.50 -30.66 -14.56
N GLY A 439 13.73 -30.44 -15.02
CA GLY A 439 14.48 -31.40 -15.81
C GLY A 439 13.89 -31.63 -17.22
N ASN A 440 12.99 -30.75 -17.68
CA ASN A 440 12.30 -30.86 -18.95
C ASN A 440 12.83 -29.85 -19.99
N PRO A 441 13.75 -30.21 -20.88
CA PRO A 441 14.30 -29.31 -21.88
C PRO A 441 13.31 -28.97 -23.02
N ALA A 442 12.16 -29.66 -23.10
CA ALA A 442 11.14 -29.41 -24.12
C ALA A 442 10.18 -28.27 -23.77
N LEU A 443 10.22 -27.75 -22.54
CA LEU A 443 9.43 -26.57 -22.14
C LEU A 443 9.75 -25.39 -23.06
N LYS A 444 8.71 -24.60 -23.36
CA LYS A 444 8.77 -23.38 -24.14
C LYS A 444 8.27 -22.19 -23.32
N ILE A 445 8.53 -20.97 -23.80
CA ILE A 445 8.06 -19.73 -23.15
C ILE A 445 6.52 -19.72 -23.02
N GLU A 446 5.81 -20.21 -24.03
CA GLU A 446 4.34 -20.26 -24.07
C GLU A 446 3.74 -21.22 -23.02
N ASP A 447 4.53 -22.15 -22.51
CA ASP A 447 4.11 -23.03 -21.41
C ASP A 447 4.17 -22.35 -20.04
N LEU A 448 4.85 -21.21 -19.94
CA LEU A 448 5.00 -20.45 -18.71
C LEU A 448 3.94 -19.35 -18.63
N ARG A 449 3.31 -19.22 -17.48
CA ARG A 449 2.34 -18.15 -17.22
C ARG A 449 2.93 -17.14 -16.25
N GLN A 450 3.26 -15.94 -16.73
CA GLN A 450 3.70 -14.87 -15.84
C GLN A 450 2.58 -14.46 -14.87
N ASP A 451 2.95 -14.13 -13.64
CA ASP A 451 2.02 -13.63 -12.63
C ASP A 451 1.21 -12.44 -13.18
N GLU A 452 -0.09 -12.43 -12.91
CA GLU A 452 -0.99 -11.37 -13.38
C GLU A 452 -0.95 -10.12 -12.51
N ASP A 453 -0.44 -10.25 -11.27
CA ASP A 453 -0.38 -9.16 -10.32
C ASP A 453 0.75 -8.17 -10.65
N CYS A 454 0.56 -6.94 -10.18
CA CYS A 454 1.59 -5.91 -10.22
C CYS A 454 2.17 -5.67 -8.82
N LEU A 455 3.33 -5.05 -8.78
CA LEU A 455 3.96 -4.58 -7.56
C LEU A 455 3.26 -3.32 -7.01
N ASP A 456 3.24 -3.18 -5.71
CA ASP A 456 2.87 -1.95 -5.01
C ASP A 456 3.67 -0.76 -5.57
N THR A 457 3.02 0.37 -5.79
CA THR A 457 3.65 1.59 -6.31
C THR A 457 4.89 2.00 -5.51
N TRP A 458 4.87 1.78 -4.18
CA TRP A 458 5.97 2.12 -3.30
C TRP A 458 7.20 1.23 -3.48
N PHE A 459 7.04 0.04 -4.06
CA PHE A 459 8.16 -0.85 -4.43
C PHE A 459 8.96 -0.33 -5.64
N SER A 460 8.45 0.65 -6.35
CA SER A 460 9.23 1.41 -7.35
C SER A 460 9.77 2.72 -6.77
N SER A 461 8.92 3.45 -6.04
CA SER A 461 9.26 4.79 -5.53
C SER A 461 10.35 4.78 -4.47
N TRP A 462 10.54 3.67 -3.72
CA TRP A 462 11.63 3.55 -2.74
C TRP A 462 13.03 3.55 -3.36
N LEU A 463 13.13 3.23 -4.66
CA LEU A 463 14.39 3.25 -5.41
C LEU A 463 14.69 4.63 -6.02
N TRP A 464 13.78 5.61 -5.87
CA TRP A 464 13.82 6.87 -6.60
C TRP A 464 15.18 7.57 -6.56
N PRO A 465 15.81 7.86 -5.40
CA PRO A 465 17.10 8.55 -5.35
C PRO A 465 18.27 7.75 -5.94
N ILE A 466 18.13 6.43 -6.08
CA ILE A 466 19.17 5.57 -6.62
C ILE A 466 18.97 5.38 -8.12
N SER A 467 17.76 5.04 -8.54
CA SER A 467 17.43 4.72 -9.94
C SER A 467 17.48 5.94 -10.86
N LEU A 468 17.28 7.16 -10.33
CA LEU A 468 17.42 8.40 -11.11
C LEU A 468 18.85 8.65 -11.59
N PHE A 469 19.84 8.13 -10.87
CA PHE A 469 21.27 8.19 -11.22
C PHE A 469 21.83 6.83 -11.65
N ASP A 470 20.95 5.95 -12.11
CA ASP A 470 21.30 4.63 -12.66
C ASP A 470 22.08 3.70 -11.70
N GLY A 471 21.96 3.93 -10.38
CA GLY A 471 22.72 3.20 -9.36
C GLY A 471 22.36 1.73 -9.24
N ILE A 472 21.12 1.33 -9.57
CA ILE A 472 20.68 -0.07 -9.54
C ILE A 472 21.22 -0.87 -10.74
N LEU A 473 21.15 -0.31 -11.95
CA LEU A 473 21.59 -1.00 -13.17
C LEU A 473 23.09 -0.93 -13.37
N ASN A 474 23.70 0.21 -13.06
CA ASN A 474 25.13 0.49 -13.18
C ASN A 474 25.71 0.99 -11.83
N PRO A 475 25.86 0.11 -10.82
CA PRO A 475 26.40 0.51 -9.52
C PRO A 475 27.77 1.16 -9.64
N GLY A 476 28.01 2.23 -8.87
CA GLY A 476 29.29 2.92 -8.84
C GLY A 476 29.59 3.80 -10.07
N ASN A 477 28.61 4.08 -10.94
CA ASN A 477 28.77 5.01 -12.06
C ASN A 477 29.07 6.45 -11.57
N GLU A 478 29.53 7.32 -12.47
CA GLU A 478 29.93 8.70 -12.15
C GLU A 478 28.79 9.50 -11.52
N GLU A 479 27.56 9.39 -12.02
CA GLU A 479 26.42 10.18 -11.53
C GLU A 479 25.99 9.76 -10.12
N ILE A 480 25.87 8.44 -9.84
CA ILE A 480 25.54 7.97 -8.49
C ILE A 480 26.62 8.36 -7.48
N ASN A 481 27.88 8.29 -7.84
CA ASN A 481 28.98 8.70 -6.98
C ASN A 481 28.99 10.20 -6.72
N TYR A 482 28.53 11.02 -7.66
CA TYR A 482 28.53 12.48 -7.56
C TYR A 482 27.28 13.02 -6.84
N TYR A 483 26.08 12.55 -7.21
CA TYR A 483 24.80 13.11 -6.73
C TYR A 483 24.24 12.43 -5.50
N TYR A 484 24.66 11.21 -5.19
CA TYR A 484 24.15 10.42 -4.07
C TYR A 484 25.20 10.34 -2.92
N PRO A 485 24.81 10.50 -1.64
CA PRO A 485 23.46 10.80 -1.15
C PRO A 485 22.97 12.17 -1.59
N THR A 486 21.66 12.29 -1.84
CA THR A 486 21.06 13.59 -2.12
C THR A 486 21.13 14.52 -0.90
N SER A 487 20.92 15.81 -1.07
CA SER A 487 21.14 16.78 0.02
C SER A 487 19.96 16.84 0.97
N ASP A 488 18.80 17.21 0.44
CA ASP A 488 17.58 17.38 1.22
C ASP A 488 16.42 16.65 0.52
N LEU A 489 15.59 15.96 1.30
CA LEU A 489 14.29 15.47 0.88
C LEU A 489 13.22 16.39 1.48
N VAL A 490 12.35 16.96 0.65
CA VAL A 490 11.24 17.80 1.09
C VAL A 490 9.93 17.08 0.79
N THR A 491 9.19 16.70 1.83
CA THR A 491 7.98 15.87 1.67
C THR A 491 6.96 16.11 2.78
N GLY A 492 5.75 15.58 2.63
CA GLY A 492 4.75 15.57 3.68
C GLY A 492 5.01 14.47 4.72
N PRO A 493 4.66 14.68 6.00
CA PRO A 493 4.83 13.68 7.05
C PRO A 493 3.88 12.49 6.90
N ASP A 494 2.84 12.61 6.11
CA ASP A 494 1.84 11.59 5.82
C ASP A 494 2.39 10.41 5.01
N ILE A 495 3.57 10.57 4.37
CA ILE A 495 4.24 9.50 3.62
C ILE A 495 5.58 9.07 4.24
N ILE A 496 5.76 9.27 5.55
CA ILE A 496 6.97 8.81 6.26
C ILE A 496 7.16 7.30 6.07
N PHE A 497 6.11 6.50 6.30
CA PHE A 497 6.19 5.04 6.22
C PHE A 497 6.17 4.53 4.79
N PHE A 498 5.39 5.18 3.94
CA PHE A 498 5.24 4.78 2.54
C PHE A 498 6.51 5.02 1.72
N TRP A 499 7.18 6.15 1.96
CA TRP A 499 8.25 6.59 1.07
C TRP A 499 9.57 6.87 1.79
N VAL A 500 9.59 7.74 2.82
CA VAL A 500 10.83 8.18 3.47
C VAL A 500 11.59 6.99 4.07
N ALA A 501 10.92 6.20 4.92
CA ALA A 501 11.51 5.04 5.56
C ALA A 501 11.99 4.00 4.55
N ARG A 502 11.16 3.73 3.53
CA ARG A 502 11.47 2.73 2.49
C ARG A 502 12.64 3.18 1.61
N MET A 503 12.78 4.47 1.29
CA MET A 503 13.99 4.97 0.62
C MET A 503 15.24 4.82 1.47
N ILE A 504 15.16 5.04 2.78
CA ILE A 504 16.28 4.83 3.70
C ILE A 504 16.70 3.36 3.68
N MET A 505 15.74 2.43 3.75
CA MET A 505 15.96 0.99 3.64
C MET A 505 16.67 0.61 2.33
N ALA A 506 16.14 1.06 1.20
CA ALA A 506 16.74 0.81 -0.11
C ALA A 506 18.15 1.40 -0.24
N GLY A 507 18.37 2.58 0.32
CA GLY A 507 19.67 3.24 0.32
C GLY A 507 20.74 2.42 1.03
N TYR A 508 20.44 1.90 2.21
CA TYR A 508 21.37 1.04 2.94
C TYR A 508 21.56 -0.33 2.30
N GLU A 509 20.50 -0.92 1.72
CA GLU A 509 20.59 -2.21 1.05
C GLU A 509 21.45 -2.16 -0.23
N TYR A 510 21.30 -1.11 -1.06
CA TYR A 510 21.92 -1.07 -2.38
C TYR A 510 23.12 -0.16 -2.50
N GLU A 511 23.22 0.90 -1.68
CA GLU A 511 24.33 1.86 -1.70
C GLU A 511 25.17 1.84 -0.41
N GLY A 512 24.75 1.09 0.62
CA GLY A 512 25.43 1.00 1.91
C GLY A 512 25.45 2.31 2.71
N LYS A 513 24.65 3.31 2.32
CA LYS A 513 24.60 4.64 2.95
C LYS A 513 23.23 5.30 2.77
N MET A 514 22.99 6.34 3.56
CA MET A 514 21.74 7.10 3.52
C MET A 514 21.40 7.64 2.12
N PRO A 515 20.12 7.69 1.72
CA PRO A 515 19.71 8.23 0.41
C PRO A 515 19.67 9.76 0.37
N PHE A 516 19.55 10.42 1.51
CA PHE A 516 19.55 11.88 1.70
C PHE A 516 20.09 12.22 3.08
N LYS A 517 20.67 13.42 3.21
CA LYS A 517 21.26 13.87 4.48
C LYS A 517 20.20 14.40 5.45
N ASN A 518 19.19 15.07 4.92
CA ASN A 518 18.12 15.67 5.71
C ASN A 518 16.73 15.38 5.11
N VAL A 519 15.71 15.31 5.96
CA VAL A 519 14.31 15.29 5.57
C VAL A 519 13.61 16.49 6.17
N TYR A 520 13.05 17.34 5.32
CA TYR A 520 12.23 18.48 5.70
C TYR A 520 10.76 18.14 5.49
N PHE A 521 10.01 18.00 6.59
CA PHE A 521 8.58 17.72 6.54
C PHE A 521 7.78 19.00 6.46
N THR A 522 7.00 19.15 5.39
CA THR A 522 6.13 20.30 5.16
C THR A 522 4.82 20.18 5.92
N GLY A 523 4.13 21.30 6.10
CA GLY A 523 2.73 21.28 6.55
C GLY A 523 1.80 20.63 5.51
N ILE A 524 0.71 20.04 5.98
CA ILE A 524 -0.36 19.53 5.13
C ILE A 524 -1.37 20.64 4.85
N VAL A 525 -1.49 21.04 3.58
CA VAL A 525 -2.48 22.04 3.17
C VAL A 525 -3.88 21.42 3.19
N ARG A 526 -4.81 22.12 3.83
CA ARG A 526 -6.19 21.66 4.02
C ARG A 526 -7.17 22.61 3.37
N ASP A 527 -8.34 22.11 3.00
CA ASP A 527 -9.44 22.92 2.51
C ASP A 527 -10.15 23.67 3.67
N LYS A 528 -11.15 24.49 3.32
CA LYS A 528 -11.93 25.24 4.31
C LYS A 528 -12.70 24.39 5.32
N LEU A 529 -12.87 23.08 5.06
CA LEU A 529 -13.51 22.13 5.96
C LEU A 529 -12.48 21.34 6.79
N GLY A 530 -11.20 21.69 6.70
CA GLY A 530 -10.12 21.01 7.41
C GLY A 530 -9.68 19.68 6.79
N ARG A 531 -10.18 19.30 5.61
CA ARG A 531 -9.80 18.07 4.92
C ARG A 531 -8.49 18.27 4.16
N LYS A 532 -7.62 17.26 4.17
CA LYS A 532 -6.41 17.26 3.35
C LYS A 532 -6.77 17.48 1.88
N MET A 533 -6.07 18.37 1.21
CA MET A 533 -6.24 18.56 -0.24
C MET A 533 -5.76 17.32 -1.00
N SER A 534 -6.53 16.91 -1.99
CA SER A 534 -6.22 15.77 -2.89
C SER A 534 -6.53 16.14 -4.34
N LYS A 535 -6.00 15.34 -5.30
CA LYS A 535 -6.24 15.49 -6.74
C LYS A 535 -7.62 14.96 -7.14
#